data_f40547ebce9007c2fc053ee538f8c2b0
#
_entry.id   f40547ebce9007c2fc053ee538f8c2b0
#
_cell.length_a   1.000
_cell.length_b   1.000
_cell.length_c   1.000
_cell.angle_alpha   90.00
_cell.angle_beta   90.00
_cell.angle_gamma   90.00
#
_symmetry.space_group_name_H-M   'P 1'
#
loop_
_entity.id
_entity.type
_entity.pdbx_description
1 polymer ?
#
loop_
_entity_poly.entity_id
_entity_poly.type
_entity_poly.pdbx_seq_one_letter_code
_entity_poly.pdbx_strand_id
1 'polypeptide(L)'
;MNQLYILKKRENIMPKGSEQLTNARKEEIINACAKLYTTMNFKDITLKQISLETTFTRTSIYNYFQTKEEIFLALFQREYDLWTADIRQIFEKYEVMTVDEFASALAHTLEKRECLLKLLSMNHYDMESRSRLDNLVEFKKSYGNSMA
;
A
#
# COMPACT_ATOMS: atom_id res chain seq x y z
N MET A 1 8.56 -11.06 -49.93
CA MET A 1 9.27 -10.13 -49.03
C MET A 1 8.39 -9.89 -47.81
N ASN A 2 8.66 -10.64 -46.76
CA ASN A 2 7.92 -10.53 -45.50
C ASN A 2 8.63 -9.51 -44.62
N GLN A 3 8.08 -8.30 -44.53
CA GLN A 3 8.47 -7.37 -43.48
C GLN A 3 7.77 -7.80 -42.19
N LEU A 4 8.51 -8.49 -41.37
CA LEU A 4 8.18 -8.69 -39.96
C LEU A 4 8.22 -7.33 -39.25
N TYR A 5 7.05 -6.74 -39.04
CA TYR A 5 6.88 -5.66 -38.07
C TYR A 5 7.06 -6.25 -36.67
N ILE A 6 8.28 -6.24 -36.20
CA ILE A 6 8.57 -6.41 -34.77
C ILE A 6 8.07 -5.14 -34.10
N LEU A 7 6.86 -5.19 -33.55
CA LEU A 7 6.40 -4.24 -32.55
C LEU A 7 7.32 -4.43 -31.33
N LYS A 8 8.45 -3.73 -31.32
CA LYS A 8 9.19 -3.47 -30.10
C LYS A 8 8.25 -2.75 -29.15
N LYS A 9 7.62 -3.50 -28.26
CA LYS A 9 7.08 -2.98 -27.01
C LYS A 9 8.24 -2.21 -26.37
N ARG A 10 8.21 -0.88 -26.47
CA ARG A 10 9.11 -0.03 -25.68
C ARG A 10 8.67 -0.23 -24.22
N GLU A 11 9.23 -1.22 -23.57
CA GLU A 11 9.31 -1.20 -22.15
C GLU A 11 10.07 0.08 -21.80
N ASN A 12 9.38 1.02 -21.22
CA ASN A 12 9.97 2.19 -20.64
C ASN A 12 10.78 1.70 -19.43
N ILE A 13 11.98 1.17 -19.68
CA ILE A 13 12.93 0.81 -18.64
C ILE A 13 13.44 2.15 -18.09
N MET A 14 12.74 2.65 -17.06
CA MET A 14 13.27 3.78 -16.30
C MET A 14 14.62 3.38 -15.69
N PRO A 15 15.64 4.25 -15.75
CA PRO A 15 16.90 3.98 -15.09
C PRO A 15 16.65 3.64 -13.62
N LYS A 16 17.34 2.63 -13.07
CA LYS A 16 17.16 2.17 -11.66
C LYS A 16 17.15 3.31 -10.64
N GLY A 17 17.97 4.35 -10.83
CA GLY A 17 17.99 5.54 -9.97
C GLY A 17 16.68 6.35 -10.02
N SER A 18 16.02 6.41 -11.18
CA SER A 18 14.71 7.09 -11.34
C SER A 18 13.57 6.32 -10.67
N GLU A 19 13.60 4.99 -10.72
CA GLU A 19 12.62 4.14 -10.05
C GLU A 19 12.76 4.20 -8.53
N GLN A 20 13.99 4.11 -8.01
CA GLN A 20 14.26 4.26 -6.58
C GLN A 20 13.82 5.63 -6.04
N LEU A 21 14.09 6.70 -6.79
CA LEU A 21 13.63 8.04 -6.41
C LEU A 21 12.11 8.14 -6.42
N THR A 22 11.45 7.56 -7.42
CA THR A 22 9.98 7.52 -7.51
C THR A 22 9.39 6.79 -6.33
N ASN A 23 9.94 5.63 -5.96
CA ASN A 23 9.49 4.84 -4.82
C ASN A 23 9.71 5.58 -3.49
N ALA A 24 10.86 6.20 -3.28
CA ALA A 24 11.14 7.00 -2.10
C ALA A 24 10.14 8.16 -1.93
N ARG A 25 9.76 8.80 -3.04
CA ARG A 25 8.77 9.88 -3.05
C ARG A 25 7.36 9.39 -2.76
N LYS A 26 6.95 8.25 -3.32
CA LYS A 26 5.67 7.61 -2.98
C LYS A 26 5.62 7.27 -1.49
N GLU A 27 6.70 6.70 -0.94
CA GLU A 27 6.79 6.38 0.49
C GLU A 27 6.68 7.60 1.38
N GLU A 28 7.27 8.73 1.02
CA GLU A 28 7.12 9.98 1.76
C GLU A 28 5.65 10.42 1.82
N ILE A 29 4.92 10.34 0.70
CA ILE A 29 3.49 10.69 0.64
C ILE A 29 2.65 9.71 1.48
N ILE A 30 2.93 8.41 1.40
CA ILE A 30 2.24 7.39 2.18
C ILE A 30 2.50 7.58 3.68
N ASN A 31 3.74 7.91 4.08
CA ASN A 31 4.10 8.19 5.47
C ASN A 31 3.38 9.42 6.02
N ALA A 32 3.28 10.48 5.22
CA ALA A 32 2.52 11.67 5.58
C ALA A 32 1.03 11.35 5.79
N CYS A 33 0.44 10.55 4.91
CA CYS A 33 -0.92 10.07 5.05
C CYS A 33 -1.11 9.23 6.32
N ALA A 34 -0.22 8.27 6.58
CA ALA A 34 -0.25 7.44 7.78
C ALA A 34 -0.18 8.27 9.06
N LYS A 35 0.71 9.27 9.10
CA LYS A 35 0.85 10.20 10.23
C LYS A 35 -0.46 10.95 10.51
N LEU A 36 -1.07 11.53 9.50
CA LEU A 36 -2.37 12.22 9.64
C LEU A 36 -3.46 11.26 10.10
N TYR A 37 -3.46 10.04 9.57
CA TYR A 37 -4.47 9.03 9.87
C TYR A 37 -4.42 8.51 11.31
N THR A 38 -3.34 8.73 12.05
CA THR A 38 -3.29 8.43 13.50
C THR A 38 -4.30 9.25 14.30
N THR A 39 -4.52 10.51 13.92
CA THR A 39 -5.33 11.48 14.67
C THR A 39 -6.60 11.95 13.92
N MET A 40 -6.66 11.75 12.61
CA MET A 40 -7.76 12.18 11.76
C MET A 40 -8.50 10.98 11.16
N ASN A 41 -9.75 11.20 10.73
CA ASN A 41 -10.49 10.21 9.97
C ASN A 41 -10.23 10.36 8.46
N PHE A 42 -10.47 9.28 7.69
CA PHE A 42 -10.34 9.28 6.24
C PHE A 42 -11.07 10.45 5.57
N LYS A 43 -12.29 10.77 6.02
CA LYS A 43 -13.12 11.83 5.43
C LYS A 43 -12.50 13.21 5.59
N ASP A 44 -11.79 13.43 6.68
CA ASP A 44 -11.24 14.74 7.06
C ASP A 44 -9.85 14.99 6.45
N ILE A 45 -9.15 13.94 6.02
CA ILE A 45 -7.84 14.06 5.37
C ILE A 45 -8.01 14.48 3.92
N THR A 46 -7.21 15.47 3.52
CA THR A 46 -7.19 16.02 2.15
C THR A 46 -5.77 15.96 1.56
N LEU A 47 -5.67 16.00 0.22
CA LEU A 47 -4.36 16.08 -0.45
C LEU A 47 -3.56 17.32 -0.02
N LYS A 48 -4.24 18.41 0.32
CA LYS A 48 -3.58 19.62 0.85
C LYS A 48 -2.90 19.33 2.19
N GLN A 49 -3.57 18.67 3.12
CA GLN A 49 -2.99 18.32 4.42
C GLN A 49 -1.83 17.35 4.26
N ILE A 50 -1.98 16.33 3.38
CA ILE A 50 -0.90 15.40 3.09
C ILE A 50 0.33 16.15 2.54
N SER A 51 0.13 17.11 1.63
CA SER A 51 1.25 17.88 1.08
C SER A 51 1.97 18.73 2.13
N LEU A 52 1.27 19.22 3.16
CA LEU A 52 1.90 20.00 4.24
C LEU A 52 2.82 19.15 5.14
N GLU A 53 2.63 17.84 5.15
CA GLU A 53 3.47 16.87 5.88
C GLU A 53 4.61 16.28 5.00
N THR A 54 4.75 16.75 3.77
CA THR A 54 5.78 16.31 2.82
C THR A 54 6.65 17.47 2.38
N THR A 55 7.77 17.17 1.71
CA THR A 55 8.59 18.17 1.01
C THR A 55 7.98 18.62 -0.33
N PHE A 56 6.78 18.11 -0.68
CA PHE A 56 6.12 18.36 -1.95
C PHE A 56 5.03 19.43 -1.88
N THR A 57 4.79 20.08 -3.01
CA THR A 57 3.56 20.83 -3.22
C THR A 57 2.41 19.86 -3.52
N ARG A 58 1.18 20.29 -3.27
CA ARG A 58 -0.03 19.53 -3.67
C ARG A 58 0.02 19.14 -5.15
N THR A 59 0.47 20.03 -6.02
CA THR A 59 0.59 19.78 -7.47
C THR A 59 1.58 18.65 -7.77
N SER A 60 2.69 18.57 -7.02
CA SER A 60 3.70 17.53 -7.21
C SER A 60 3.19 16.14 -6.80
N ILE A 61 2.25 16.05 -5.85
CA ILE A 61 1.63 14.78 -5.43
C ILE A 61 0.92 14.12 -6.61
N TYR A 62 0.28 14.91 -7.49
CA TYR A 62 -0.44 14.38 -8.66
C TYR A 62 0.45 13.62 -9.66
N ASN A 63 1.77 13.79 -9.60
CA ASN A 63 2.70 12.98 -10.39
C ASN A 63 2.74 11.50 -9.93
N TYR A 64 2.28 11.21 -8.71
CA TYR A 64 2.34 9.89 -8.08
C TYR A 64 0.95 9.31 -7.81
N PHE A 65 0.05 10.12 -7.27
CA PHE A 65 -1.31 9.73 -6.88
C PHE A 65 -2.30 10.76 -7.37
N GLN A 66 -3.38 10.32 -8.01
CA GLN A 66 -4.41 11.23 -8.54
C GLN A 66 -5.46 11.60 -7.49
N THR A 67 -5.69 10.71 -6.52
CA THR A 67 -6.69 10.90 -5.47
C THR A 67 -6.13 10.53 -4.11
N LYS A 68 -6.76 11.01 -3.03
CA LYS A 68 -6.40 10.56 -1.69
C LYS A 68 -6.70 9.08 -1.48
N GLU A 69 -7.72 8.57 -2.16
CA GLU A 69 -8.13 7.17 -2.13
C GLU A 69 -7.00 6.26 -2.62
N GLU A 70 -6.26 6.66 -3.66
CA GLU A 70 -5.08 5.93 -4.13
C GLU A 70 -3.94 5.92 -3.10
N ILE A 71 -3.76 7.00 -2.35
CA ILE A 71 -2.76 7.05 -1.27
C ILE A 71 -3.17 6.11 -0.14
N PHE A 72 -4.44 6.12 0.25
CA PHE A 72 -4.96 5.20 1.26
C PHE A 72 -4.90 3.75 0.82
N LEU A 73 -5.14 3.47 -0.46
CA LEU A 73 -5.01 2.13 -1.01
C LEU A 73 -3.56 1.63 -0.94
N ALA A 74 -2.59 2.50 -1.27
CA ALA A 74 -1.17 2.20 -1.15
C ALA A 74 -0.73 2.01 0.32
N LEU A 75 -1.26 2.81 1.24
CA LEU A 75 -1.06 2.64 2.67
C LEU A 75 -1.61 1.29 3.14
N PHE A 76 -2.81 0.93 2.71
CA PHE A 76 -3.43 -0.33 3.07
C PHE A 76 -2.64 -1.54 2.53
N GLN A 77 -2.17 -1.47 1.28
CA GLN A 77 -1.28 -2.46 0.70
C GLN A 77 -0.01 -2.65 1.56
N ARG A 78 0.65 -1.56 1.91
CA ARG A 78 1.85 -1.60 2.75
C ARG A 78 1.58 -2.26 4.11
N GLU A 79 0.49 -1.94 4.76
CA GLU A 79 0.10 -2.54 6.04
C GLU A 79 -0.19 -4.05 5.92
N TYR A 80 -0.82 -4.48 4.84
CA TYR A 80 -0.99 -5.90 4.54
C TYR A 80 0.32 -6.63 4.33
N ASP A 81 1.24 -6.05 3.57
CA ASP A 81 2.56 -6.65 3.30
C ASP A 81 3.36 -6.80 4.59
N LEU A 82 3.32 -5.78 5.47
CA LEU A 82 3.95 -5.84 6.78
C LEU A 82 3.31 -6.90 7.69
N TRP A 83 1.99 -7.01 7.70
CA TRP A 83 1.30 -8.03 8.48
C TRP A 83 1.56 -9.44 7.94
N THR A 84 1.57 -9.62 6.63
CA THR A 84 1.94 -10.89 5.99
C THR A 84 3.35 -11.33 6.38
N ALA A 85 4.28 -10.39 6.46
CA ALA A 85 5.63 -10.68 6.93
C ALA A 85 5.64 -11.14 8.41
N ASP A 86 4.85 -10.52 9.28
CA ASP A 86 4.70 -10.94 10.68
C ASP A 86 4.13 -12.37 10.78
N ILE A 87 3.11 -12.68 9.96
CA ILE A 87 2.52 -14.04 9.94
C ILE A 87 3.54 -15.08 9.48
N ARG A 88 4.32 -14.78 8.43
CA ARG A 88 5.39 -15.70 7.97
C ARG A 88 6.39 -16.01 9.07
N GLN A 89 6.76 -15.05 9.90
CA GLN A 89 7.65 -15.28 11.03
C GLN A 89 7.09 -16.29 12.05
N ILE A 90 5.76 -16.38 12.19
CA ILE A 90 5.16 -17.42 13.06
C ILE A 90 5.47 -18.80 12.49
N PHE A 91 5.26 -19.01 11.18
CA PHE A 91 5.52 -20.31 10.53
C PHE A 91 7.01 -20.65 10.48
N GLU A 92 7.89 -19.67 10.37
CA GLU A 92 9.34 -19.89 10.42
C GLU A 92 9.83 -20.27 11.81
N LYS A 93 9.17 -19.76 12.86
CA LYS A 93 9.55 -19.98 14.24
C LYS A 93 9.04 -21.29 14.83
N TYR A 94 7.87 -21.75 14.39
CA TYR A 94 7.17 -22.90 14.97
C TYR A 94 6.86 -23.93 13.88
N GLU A 95 7.39 -25.15 14.06
CA GLU A 95 7.13 -26.27 13.16
C GLU A 95 5.74 -26.88 13.39
N VAL A 96 5.27 -26.90 14.64
CA VAL A 96 3.97 -27.41 15.06
C VAL A 96 3.37 -26.46 16.09
N MET A 97 2.10 -26.14 15.93
CA MET A 97 1.32 -25.30 16.85
C MET A 97 -0.08 -25.90 17.04
N THR A 98 -0.62 -25.75 18.23
CA THR A 98 -2.06 -25.94 18.45
C THR A 98 -2.84 -24.77 17.87
N VAL A 99 -4.16 -24.97 17.70
CA VAL A 99 -5.04 -23.90 17.21
C VAL A 99 -5.02 -22.68 18.13
N ASP A 100 -5.02 -22.91 19.44
CA ASP A 100 -4.99 -21.83 20.45
C ASP A 100 -3.67 -21.04 20.43
N GLU A 101 -2.54 -21.74 20.30
CA GLU A 101 -1.23 -21.09 20.14
C GLU A 101 -1.16 -20.26 18.87
N PHE A 102 -1.64 -20.79 17.75
CA PHE A 102 -1.69 -20.05 16.49
C PHE A 102 -2.61 -18.83 16.59
N ALA A 103 -3.81 -18.98 17.14
CA ALA A 103 -4.76 -17.89 17.31
C ALA A 103 -4.17 -16.77 18.20
N SER A 104 -3.49 -17.15 19.29
CA SER A 104 -2.81 -16.21 20.18
C SER A 104 -1.67 -15.47 19.46
N ALA A 105 -0.80 -16.21 18.75
CA ALA A 105 0.29 -15.61 17.98
C ALA A 105 -0.23 -14.65 16.91
N LEU A 106 -1.28 -15.03 16.18
CA LEU A 106 -1.93 -14.19 15.18
C LEU A 106 -2.51 -12.91 15.78
N ALA A 107 -3.20 -13.00 16.92
CA ALA A 107 -3.74 -11.85 17.64
C ALA A 107 -2.61 -10.87 18.03
N HIS A 108 -1.49 -11.36 18.52
CA HIS A 108 -0.32 -10.54 18.86
C HIS A 108 0.29 -9.81 17.64
N THR A 109 0.22 -10.39 16.45
CA THR A 109 0.69 -9.66 15.25
C THR A 109 -0.20 -8.46 14.94
N LEU A 110 -1.49 -8.52 15.25
CA LEU A 110 -2.46 -7.44 15.00
C LEU A 110 -2.40 -6.34 16.04
N GLU A 111 -2.04 -6.62 17.30
CA GLU A 111 -1.94 -5.62 18.37
C GLU A 111 -1.06 -4.42 17.98
N LYS A 112 0.05 -4.68 17.32
CA LYS A 112 1.01 -3.64 16.89
C LYS A 112 0.65 -2.99 15.55
N ARG A 113 -0.46 -3.39 14.93
CA ARG A 113 -0.91 -2.95 13.61
C ARG A 113 -2.16 -2.07 13.67
N GLU A 114 -2.15 -1.05 14.54
CA GLU A 114 -3.30 -0.14 14.73
C GLU A 114 -3.76 0.51 13.42
N CYS A 115 -2.82 0.92 12.57
CA CYS A 115 -3.13 1.49 11.26
C CYS A 115 -3.90 0.49 10.38
N LEU A 116 -3.45 -0.78 10.32
CA LEU A 116 -4.12 -1.84 9.58
C LEU A 116 -5.54 -2.06 10.12
N LEU A 117 -5.70 -2.19 11.44
CA LEU A 117 -7.01 -2.40 12.07
C LEU A 117 -7.97 -1.26 11.77
N LYS A 118 -7.48 -0.02 11.80
CA LYS A 118 -8.27 1.16 11.46
C LYS A 118 -8.68 1.16 9.97
N LEU A 119 -7.78 0.76 9.07
CA LEU A 119 -8.07 0.61 7.64
C LEU A 119 -9.09 -0.50 7.38
N LEU A 120 -8.97 -1.65 8.06
CA LEU A 120 -9.92 -2.76 7.94
C LEU A 120 -11.34 -2.38 8.36
N SER A 121 -11.49 -1.43 9.27
CA SER A 121 -12.80 -0.94 9.72
C SER A 121 -13.48 0.03 8.74
N MET A 122 -12.78 0.45 7.68
CA MET A 122 -13.33 1.37 6.68
C MET A 122 -14.20 0.67 5.63
N ASN A 123 -15.08 1.46 4.99
CA ASN A 123 -15.75 1.01 3.78
C ASN A 123 -14.77 1.06 2.58
N HIS A 124 -14.28 -0.09 2.17
CA HIS A 124 -13.29 -0.22 1.10
C HIS A 124 -13.83 0.17 -0.27
N TYR A 125 -15.14 0.09 -0.48
CA TYR A 125 -15.76 0.44 -1.75
C TYR A 125 -15.45 1.88 -2.16
N ASP A 126 -15.46 2.83 -1.23
CA ASP A 126 -15.17 4.23 -1.52
C ASP A 126 -13.72 4.43 -1.98
N MET A 127 -12.78 3.69 -1.42
CA MET A 127 -11.38 3.71 -1.87
C MET A 127 -11.21 3.08 -3.24
N GLU A 128 -11.81 1.92 -3.44
CA GLU A 128 -11.66 1.14 -4.66
C GLU A 128 -12.29 1.85 -5.87
N SER A 129 -13.50 2.39 -5.70
CA SER A 129 -14.24 3.05 -6.78
C SER A 129 -13.60 4.33 -7.32
N ARG A 130 -12.71 4.95 -6.54
CA ARG A 130 -12.02 6.19 -6.90
C ARG A 130 -10.53 6.01 -7.17
N SER A 131 -10.08 4.78 -7.31
CA SER A 131 -8.69 4.44 -7.61
C SER A 131 -8.53 3.91 -9.02
N ARG A 132 -7.40 4.22 -9.65
CA ARG A 132 -7.04 3.69 -10.95
C ARG A 132 -6.87 2.17 -10.90
N LEU A 133 -7.19 1.50 -12.01
CA LEU A 133 -7.17 0.03 -12.09
C LEU A 133 -5.82 -0.59 -11.71
N ASP A 134 -4.72 0.03 -12.12
CA ASP A 134 -3.38 -0.48 -11.81
C ASP A 134 -3.12 -0.52 -10.29
N ASN A 135 -3.53 0.52 -9.57
CA ASN A 135 -3.41 0.58 -8.11
C ASN A 135 -4.32 -0.44 -7.42
N LEU A 136 -5.52 -0.68 -7.97
CA LEU A 136 -6.41 -1.74 -7.49
C LEU A 136 -5.81 -3.13 -7.66
N VAL A 137 -5.20 -3.40 -8.82
CA VAL A 137 -4.56 -4.69 -9.11
C VAL A 137 -3.42 -4.96 -8.13
N GLU A 138 -2.56 -3.97 -7.89
CA GLU A 138 -1.46 -4.11 -6.92
C GLU A 138 -1.99 -4.34 -5.49
N PHE A 139 -3.00 -3.60 -5.06
CA PHE A 139 -3.64 -3.82 -3.77
C PHE A 139 -4.25 -5.22 -3.64
N LYS A 140 -4.98 -5.69 -4.66
CA LYS A 140 -5.61 -7.02 -4.62
C LYS A 140 -4.59 -8.15 -4.63
N LYS A 141 -3.42 -7.96 -5.26
CA LYS A 141 -2.30 -8.91 -5.17
C LYS A 141 -1.78 -9.02 -3.73
N SER A 142 -1.51 -7.90 -3.06
CA SER A 142 -1.06 -7.90 -1.66
C SER A 142 -2.11 -8.52 -0.74
N TYR A 143 -3.37 -8.15 -0.92
CA TYR A 143 -4.47 -8.77 -0.17
C TYR A 143 -4.53 -10.28 -0.39
N GLY A 144 -4.47 -10.74 -1.64
CA GLY A 144 -4.46 -12.17 -1.98
C GLY A 144 -3.28 -12.90 -1.36
N ASN A 145 -2.08 -12.30 -1.36
CA ASN A 145 -0.89 -12.88 -0.76
C ASN A 145 -0.99 -13.01 0.77
N SER A 146 -1.74 -12.12 1.43
CA SER A 146 -1.96 -12.22 2.88
C SER A 146 -2.90 -13.36 3.27
N MET A 147 -3.71 -13.82 2.32
CA MET A 147 -4.71 -14.89 2.52
C MET A 147 -4.22 -16.27 2.08
N ALA A 148 -3.09 -16.34 1.38
CA ALA A 148 -2.48 -17.58 0.89
C ALA A 148 -1.51 -18.17 1.89
#